data_0e6d690a7f4c6baf4dca824570bc889d
#
_entry.id   0e6d690a7f4c6baf4dca824570bc889d
#
_cell.length_a   1.000
_cell.length_b   1.000
_cell.length_c   1.000
_cell.angle_alpha   90.00
_cell.angle_beta   90.00
_cell.angle_gamma   90.00
#
_symmetry.space_group_name_H-M   'P 1'
#
loop_
_entity.id
_entity.type
_entity.pdbx_description
1 polymer ?
#
loop_
_entity_poly.entity_id
_entity_poly.type
_entity_poly.pdbx_seq_one_letter_code
_entity_poly.pdbx_strand_id
1 'polypeptide(L)'
;MSIETYADALAFIHGRPRVKKQPTLARMRDFLAALGHPEAGQTYLHVTGTNGKGSVVAMSAAMLAASGLTVGTFTSPFITRFNERIAINDQPISDADLVKYTQQVAPIVAAMDATRPEGGPLEFEVDLAIAFLYFQAQAPDVVILEVGIGGRWDYTNVIDPVAAAIVTIGYDHMALLGSTLTEIATHKAGIIKPHRPVVVGQLPVEAMTVVEQTAQQLASPLLRLGQEFHARSGQPGALFGQLQFQGPDVPSLTAALGLAGEYQVQNAAVAVQLVTTYLTAQHLPIDPRALKTGLAQVQWPGRLEVVNDEPLMLLDGAHNLPGVQALVQTLQTDLADREIYLLVGILADKQAELMLGELASLKNVHLYLTHFAGPSQQRPSADLADLMSDIPTRYPVHQAPDWQTGLYEISQTMSADEIILITGSLYFVSEVRNFLKD
;
A
#
# COMPACT_ATOMS: atom_id res chain seq x y z
N MET A 1 -27.03 -6.05 -18.15
CA MET A 1 -26.89 -4.64 -17.76
C MET A 1 -26.01 -3.99 -18.83
N SER A 2 -26.46 -2.92 -19.47
CA SER A 2 -25.61 -2.15 -20.41
C SER A 2 -24.60 -1.36 -19.59
N ILE A 3 -23.34 -1.37 -19.96
CA ILE A 3 -22.26 -0.60 -19.30
C ILE A 3 -21.90 0.53 -20.24
N GLU A 4 -22.44 1.72 -20.01
CA GLU A 4 -22.28 2.89 -20.89
C GLU A 4 -21.55 4.04 -20.20
N THR A 5 -21.64 4.09 -18.87
CA THR A 5 -21.07 5.17 -18.06
C THR A 5 -20.04 4.64 -17.05
N TYR A 6 -19.23 5.55 -16.50
CA TYR A 6 -18.32 5.25 -15.39
C TYR A 6 -19.09 4.65 -14.18
N ALA A 7 -20.26 5.20 -13.87
CA ALA A 7 -21.10 4.68 -12.78
C ALA A 7 -21.58 3.24 -13.05
N ASP A 8 -21.92 2.90 -14.30
CA ASP A 8 -22.29 1.53 -14.66
C ASP A 8 -21.12 0.56 -14.52
N ALA A 9 -19.91 1.00 -14.94
CA ALA A 9 -18.68 0.22 -14.79
C ALA A 9 -18.38 -0.07 -13.31
N LEU A 10 -18.44 0.94 -12.44
CA LEU A 10 -18.26 0.77 -10.99
C LEU A 10 -19.35 -0.12 -10.37
N ALA A 11 -20.62 0.06 -10.77
CA ALA A 11 -21.71 -0.79 -10.29
C ALA A 11 -21.51 -2.25 -10.67
N PHE A 12 -21.02 -2.53 -11.89
CA PHE A 12 -20.65 -3.87 -12.32
C PHE A 12 -19.52 -4.46 -11.48
N ILE A 13 -18.43 -3.71 -11.30
CA ILE A 13 -17.25 -4.13 -10.55
C ILE A 13 -17.60 -4.38 -9.09
N HIS A 14 -18.16 -3.40 -8.40
CA HIS A 14 -18.50 -3.49 -6.97
C HIS A 14 -19.67 -4.43 -6.67
N GLY A 15 -20.49 -4.76 -7.67
CA GLY A 15 -21.51 -5.80 -7.57
C GLY A 15 -20.94 -7.22 -7.52
N ARG A 16 -19.63 -7.40 -7.77
CA ARG A 16 -19.00 -8.73 -7.69
C ARG A 16 -18.73 -9.14 -6.24
N PRO A 17 -18.76 -10.45 -5.93
CA PRO A 17 -18.34 -10.95 -4.61
C PRO A 17 -16.89 -10.59 -4.31
N ARG A 18 -16.57 -10.25 -3.05
CA ARG A 18 -15.21 -9.84 -2.64
C ARG A 18 -14.33 -10.98 -2.17
N VAL A 19 -14.91 -12.01 -1.53
CA VAL A 19 -14.15 -13.08 -0.88
C VAL A 19 -14.79 -14.44 -1.16
N LYS A 20 -13.97 -15.47 -1.34
CA LYS A 20 -14.39 -16.89 -1.36
C LYS A 20 -13.63 -17.71 -0.33
N LYS A 21 -14.27 -18.79 0.17
CA LYS A 21 -13.75 -19.65 1.24
C LYS A 21 -12.50 -20.44 0.86
N GLN A 22 -12.26 -20.71 -0.43
CA GLN A 22 -11.07 -21.45 -0.88
C GLN A 22 -10.24 -20.60 -1.84
N PRO A 23 -9.00 -20.23 -1.46
CA PRO A 23 -8.11 -19.48 -2.31
C PRO A 23 -7.58 -20.37 -3.45
N THR A 24 -7.74 -19.92 -4.70
CA THR A 24 -7.21 -20.60 -5.89
C THR A 24 -6.92 -19.59 -6.99
N LEU A 25 -5.84 -19.81 -7.72
CA LEU A 25 -5.51 -19.02 -8.92
C LEU A 25 -6.15 -19.60 -10.20
N ALA A 26 -6.77 -20.79 -10.13
CA ALA A 26 -7.34 -21.45 -11.31
C ALA A 26 -8.39 -20.57 -12.01
N ARG A 27 -9.33 -19.97 -11.22
CA ARG A 27 -10.36 -19.10 -11.80
C ARG A 27 -9.76 -17.88 -12.50
N MET A 28 -8.78 -17.22 -11.89
CA MET A 28 -8.09 -16.07 -12.50
C MET A 28 -7.38 -16.48 -13.79
N ARG A 29 -6.68 -17.62 -13.80
CA ARG A 29 -6.02 -18.14 -15.01
C ARG A 29 -7.02 -18.46 -16.13
N ASP A 30 -8.14 -19.10 -15.82
CA ASP A 30 -9.19 -19.39 -16.80
C ASP A 30 -9.84 -18.10 -17.32
N PHE A 31 -10.00 -17.10 -16.47
CA PHE A 31 -10.51 -15.78 -16.85
C PHE A 31 -9.56 -15.08 -17.82
N LEU A 32 -8.26 -15.04 -17.51
CA LEU A 32 -7.23 -14.48 -18.39
C LEU A 32 -7.14 -15.24 -19.71
N ALA A 33 -7.21 -16.58 -19.69
CA ALA A 33 -7.24 -17.40 -20.91
C ALA A 33 -8.44 -17.05 -21.79
N ALA A 34 -9.61 -16.86 -21.21
CA ALA A 34 -10.80 -16.44 -21.94
C ALA A 34 -10.69 -15.03 -22.53
N LEU A 35 -9.85 -14.17 -21.95
CA LEU A 35 -9.51 -12.82 -22.44
C LEU A 35 -8.34 -12.80 -23.43
N GLY A 36 -7.76 -13.97 -23.77
CA GLY A 36 -6.63 -14.06 -24.69
C GLY A 36 -5.27 -13.78 -24.09
N HIS A 37 -5.13 -14.01 -22.77
CA HIS A 37 -3.88 -13.84 -22.01
C HIS A 37 -3.31 -12.40 -22.05
N PRO A 38 -4.07 -11.38 -21.63
CA PRO A 38 -3.60 -9.99 -21.65
C PRO A 38 -2.40 -9.73 -20.70
N GLU A 39 -2.15 -10.63 -19.75
CA GLU A 39 -0.98 -10.61 -18.86
C GLU A 39 0.30 -11.06 -19.54
N ALA A 40 0.21 -11.75 -20.64
CA ALA A 40 1.38 -12.34 -21.32
C ALA A 40 2.19 -11.29 -22.08
N GLY A 41 3.50 -11.50 -22.16
CA GLY A 41 4.42 -10.66 -22.96
C GLY A 41 4.77 -9.32 -22.34
N GLN A 42 4.32 -9.04 -21.13
CA GLN A 42 4.67 -7.84 -20.38
C GLN A 42 5.79 -8.11 -19.37
N THR A 43 6.51 -7.07 -18.99
CA THR A 43 7.58 -7.12 -17.99
C THR A 43 7.03 -6.68 -16.64
N TYR A 44 7.24 -7.49 -15.58
CA TYR A 44 6.66 -7.25 -14.27
C TYR A 44 7.67 -7.08 -13.16
N LEU A 45 7.34 -6.20 -12.19
CA LEU A 45 7.83 -6.20 -10.82
C LEU A 45 6.65 -6.53 -9.89
N HIS A 46 6.90 -7.32 -8.83
CA HIS A 46 5.84 -7.78 -7.93
C HIS A 46 6.15 -7.45 -6.49
N VAL A 47 5.28 -6.69 -5.82
CA VAL A 47 5.53 -6.13 -4.49
C VAL A 47 4.51 -6.63 -3.48
N THR A 48 4.98 -7.31 -2.41
CA THR A 48 4.16 -7.69 -1.26
C THR A 48 4.72 -7.13 0.05
N GLY A 49 3.91 -7.16 1.08
CA GLY A 49 4.27 -6.73 2.44
C GLY A 49 3.04 -6.60 3.31
N THR A 50 3.20 -6.52 4.61
CA THR A 50 2.12 -6.11 5.49
C THR A 50 1.87 -4.62 5.29
N ASN A 51 2.89 -3.80 5.49
CA ASN A 51 2.90 -2.36 5.25
C ASN A 51 3.95 -1.97 4.23
N GLY A 52 3.93 -0.73 3.71
CA GLY A 52 4.92 -0.15 2.82
C GLY A 52 4.80 -0.53 1.33
N LYS A 53 3.92 -1.47 0.95
CA LYS A 53 3.75 -1.92 -0.45
C LYS A 53 3.55 -0.76 -1.41
N GLY A 54 2.49 0.02 -1.21
CA GLY A 54 2.15 1.16 -2.07
C GLY A 54 3.26 2.22 -2.12
N SER A 55 3.93 2.51 -0.99
CA SER A 55 5.09 3.43 -0.98
C SER A 55 6.24 2.90 -1.84
N VAL A 56 6.55 1.59 -1.74
CA VAL A 56 7.60 0.96 -2.58
C VAL A 56 7.20 0.97 -4.04
N VAL A 57 5.93 0.69 -4.38
CA VAL A 57 5.44 0.78 -5.76
C VAL A 57 5.58 2.21 -6.29
N ALA A 58 5.10 3.22 -5.55
CA ALA A 58 5.16 4.61 -5.95
C ALA A 58 6.61 5.12 -6.14
N MET A 59 7.50 4.85 -5.17
CA MET A 59 8.92 5.21 -5.27
C MET A 59 9.60 4.51 -6.45
N SER A 60 9.32 3.21 -6.66
CA SER A 60 9.88 2.46 -7.78
C SER A 60 9.39 3.01 -9.12
N ALA A 61 8.09 3.28 -9.25
CA ALA A 61 7.51 3.87 -10.45
C ALA A 61 8.11 5.24 -10.77
N ALA A 62 8.23 6.12 -9.75
CA ALA A 62 8.80 7.45 -9.92
C ALA A 62 10.28 7.40 -10.35
N MET A 63 11.09 6.50 -9.80
CA MET A 63 12.48 6.32 -10.20
C MET A 63 12.62 5.77 -11.64
N LEU A 64 11.80 4.80 -12.01
CA LEU A 64 11.81 4.23 -13.37
C LEU A 64 11.30 5.25 -14.40
N ALA A 65 10.25 6.01 -14.09
CA ALA A 65 9.77 7.10 -14.94
C ALA A 65 10.82 8.20 -15.10
N ALA A 66 11.51 8.60 -14.01
CA ALA A 66 12.63 9.55 -14.09
C ALA A 66 13.83 9.00 -14.89
N SER A 67 13.95 7.67 -15.01
CA SER A 67 14.94 7.00 -15.88
C SER A 67 14.49 6.93 -17.36
N GLY A 68 13.34 7.52 -17.71
CA GLY A 68 12.82 7.60 -19.08
C GLY A 68 11.95 6.41 -19.50
N LEU A 69 11.53 5.54 -18.57
CA LEU A 69 10.67 4.41 -18.86
C LEU A 69 9.18 4.75 -18.69
N THR A 70 8.33 4.10 -19.47
CA THR A 70 6.88 4.12 -19.28
C THR A 70 6.51 3.03 -18.27
N VAL A 71 5.88 3.42 -17.16
CA VAL A 71 5.63 2.52 -16.02
C VAL A 71 4.14 2.35 -15.79
N GLY A 72 3.65 1.11 -15.89
CA GLY A 72 2.32 0.73 -15.41
C GLY A 72 2.33 0.43 -13.93
N THR A 73 1.30 0.81 -13.18
CA THR A 73 1.13 0.44 -11.78
C THR A 73 -0.28 -0.08 -11.50
N PHE A 74 -0.34 -1.16 -10.70
CA PHE A 74 -1.60 -1.65 -10.13
C PHE A 74 -1.47 -1.65 -8.62
N THR A 75 -2.33 -0.88 -7.92
CA THR A 75 -2.25 -0.66 -6.47
C THR A 75 -3.59 -0.84 -5.78
N SER A 76 -3.56 -1.11 -4.47
CA SER A 76 -4.78 -1.26 -3.67
C SER A 76 -4.56 -0.99 -2.18
N PRO A 77 -5.57 -0.43 -1.48
CA PRO A 77 -6.80 0.18 -2.02
C PRO A 77 -6.53 1.54 -2.68
N PHE A 78 -7.50 2.09 -3.38
CA PHE A 78 -7.49 3.50 -3.79
C PHE A 78 -7.84 4.43 -2.61
N ILE A 79 -7.47 5.70 -2.71
CA ILE A 79 -7.76 6.71 -1.68
C ILE A 79 -8.91 7.62 -2.11
N THR A 80 -8.87 8.20 -3.29
CA THR A 80 -9.89 9.14 -3.77
C THR A 80 -10.83 8.52 -4.79
N ARG A 81 -10.28 7.94 -5.85
CA ARG A 81 -11.05 7.38 -6.96
C ARG A 81 -10.58 5.99 -7.33
N PHE A 82 -11.52 5.14 -7.73
CA PHE A 82 -11.24 3.78 -8.21
C PHE A 82 -10.12 3.70 -9.25
N ASN A 83 -10.08 4.68 -10.16
CA ASN A 83 -9.12 4.78 -11.26
C ASN A 83 -7.64 4.74 -10.79
N GLU A 84 -7.35 5.22 -9.57
CA GLU A 84 -6.00 5.24 -8.99
C GLU A 84 -5.36 3.84 -8.90
N ARG A 85 -6.19 2.78 -8.91
CA ARG A 85 -5.69 1.40 -8.91
C ARG A 85 -4.85 1.07 -10.13
N ILE A 86 -5.13 1.71 -11.27
CA ILE A 86 -4.55 1.39 -12.58
C ILE A 86 -4.00 2.67 -13.17
N ALA A 87 -2.69 2.81 -13.26
CA ALA A 87 -2.09 4.03 -13.79
C ALA A 87 -0.92 3.75 -14.75
N ILE A 88 -0.63 4.72 -15.61
CA ILE A 88 0.59 4.80 -16.42
C ILE A 88 1.31 6.10 -16.07
N ASN A 89 2.56 6.02 -15.60
CA ASN A 89 3.35 7.19 -15.18
C ASN A 89 2.56 8.11 -14.24
N ASP A 90 1.95 7.52 -13.21
CA ASP A 90 1.13 8.20 -12.20
C ASP A 90 -0.16 8.86 -12.73
N GLN A 91 -0.51 8.62 -14.01
CA GLN A 91 -1.79 9.05 -14.57
C GLN A 91 -2.79 7.91 -14.49
N PRO A 92 -3.86 8.04 -13.68
CA PRO A 92 -4.90 7.03 -13.56
C PRO A 92 -5.58 6.74 -14.89
N ILE A 93 -6.05 5.48 -15.04
CA ILE A 93 -6.89 5.09 -16.17
C ILE A 93 -8.06 6.06 -16.35
N SER A 94 -8.37 6.46 -17.57
CA SER A 94 -9.50 7.34 -17.85
C SER A 94 -10.85 6.65 -17.57
N ASP A 95 -11.89 7.44 -17.26
CA ASP A 95 -13.24 6.90 -17.09
C ASP A 95 -13.71 6.16 -18.37
N ALA A 96 -13.36 6.69 -19.54
CA ALA A 96 -13.69 6.09 -20.83
C ALA A 96 -12.99 4.74 -21.04
N ASP A 97 -11.70 4.64 -20.69
CA ASP A 97 -10.98 3.37 -20.78
C ASP A 97 -11.48 2.35 -19.75
N LEU A 98 -11.81 2.79 -18.51
CA LEU A 98 -12.42 1.91 -17.52
C LEU A 98 -13.75 1.32 -18.05
N VAL A 99 -14.62 2.14 -18.63
CA VAL A 99 -15.87 1.68 -19.28
C VAL A 99 -15.56 0.69 -20.38
N LYS A 100 -14.66 1.04 -21.31
CA LYS A 100 -14.26 0.22 -22.44
C LYS A 100 -13.79 -1.18 -22.03
N TYR A 101 -12.88 -1.26 -21.04
CA TYR A 101 -12.35 -2.55 -20.62
C TYR A 101 -13.34 -3.32 -19.72
N THR A 102 -14.19 -2.63 -18.97
CA THR A 102 -15.31 -3.27 -18.26
C THR A 102 -16.30 -3.91 -19.25
N GLN A 103 -16.60 -3.26 -20.37
CA GLN A 103 -17.42 -3.84 -21.45
C GLN A 103 -16.79 -5.11 -22.04
N GLN A 104 -15.46 -5.16 -22.14
CA GLN A 104 -14.76 -6.35 -22.67
C GLN A 104 -14.79 -7.54 -21.69
N VAL A 105 -14.63 -7.30 -20.40
CA VAL A 105 -14.63 -8.37 -19.39
C VAL A 105 -16.05 -8.87 -19.04
N ALA A 106 -17.07 -8.02 -19.11
CA ALA A 106 -18.42 -8.33 -18.66
C ALA A 106 -19.04 -9.58 -19.31
N PRO A 107 -18.97 -9.80 -20.64
CA PRO A 107 -19.51 -11.00 -21.26
C PRO A 107 -18.79 -12.28 -20.83
N ILE A 108 -17.47 -12.21 -20.61
CA ILE A 108 -16.68 -13.35 -20.11
C ILE A 108 -17.08 -13.67 -18.67
N VAL A 109 -17.23 -12.64 -17.82
CA VAL A 109 -17.71 -12.79 -16.44
C VAL A 109 -19.08 -13.47 -16.42
N ALA A 110 -20.03 -13.03 -17.26
CA ALA A 110 -21.37 -13.63 -17.35
C ALA A 110 -21.32 -15.10 -17.81
N ALA A 111 -20.47 -15.43 -18.77
CA ALA A 111 -20.28 -16.82 -19.22
C ALA A 111 -19.68 -17.70 -18.11
N MET A 112 -18.71 -17.18 -17.35
CA MET A 112 -18.13 -17.90 -16.22
C MET A 112 -19.11 -18.06 -15.06
N ASP A 113 -19.97 -17.05 -14.79
CA ASP A 113 -21.04 -17.15 -13.78
C ASP A 113 -22.02 -18.28 -14.12
N ALA A 114 -22.35 -18.44 -15.40
CA ALA A 114 -23.28 -19.45 -15.87
C ALA A 114 -22.71 -20.87 -15.86
N THR A 115 -21.41 -21.04 -16.00
CA THR A 115 -20.77 -22.35 -16.22
C THR A 115 -20.01 -22.90 -15.03
N ARG A 116 -19.59 -22.04 -14.08
CA ARG A 116 -18.77 -22.46 -12.93
C ARG A 116 -19.64 -22.67 -11.68
N PRO A 117 -19.62 -23.87 -11.06
CA PRO A 117 -20.38 -24.14 -9.83
C PRO A 117 -19.99 -23.21 -8.67
N GLU A 118 -18.71 -22.83 -8.59
CA GLU A 118 -18.19 -21.88 -7.59
C GLU A 118 -18.47 -20.40 -7.94
N GLY A 119 -19.11 -20.12 -9.06
CA GLY A 119 -19.39 -18.79 -9.61
C GLY A 119 -18.20 -18.16 -10.33
N GLY A 120 -18.44 -17.07 -11.04
CA GLY A 120 -17.46 -16.35 -11.84
C GLY A 120 -16.46 -15.50 -11.03
N PRO A 121 -15.73 -14.60 -11.72
CA PRO A 121 -14.68 -13.77 -11.15
C PRO A 121 -15.15 -12.88 -10.01
N LEU A 122 -14.28 -12.68 -9.03
CA LEU A 122 -14.45 -11.75 -7.91
C LEU A 122 -14.14 -10.31 -8.32
N GLU A 123 -14.50 -9.33 -7.47
CA GLU A 123 -14.21 -7.91 -7.68
C GLU A 123 -12.73 -7.70 -8.05
N PHE A 124 -11.79 -8.14 -7.21
CA PHE A 124 -10.36 -7.95 -7.43
C PHE A 124 -9.80 -8.69 -8.67
N GLU A 125 -10.41 -9.81 -9.06
CA GLU A 125 -10.04 -10.49 -10.32
C GLU A 125 -10.50 -9.70 -11.55
N VAL A 126 -11.67 -9.04 -11.47
CA VAL A 126 -12.16 -8.14 -12.52
C VAL A 126 -11.28 -6.89 -12.62
N ASP A 127 -10.94 -6.26 -11.49
CA ASP A 127 -10.03 -5.11 -11.44
C ASP A 127 -8.72 -5.43 -12.13
N LEU A 128 -8.12 -6.56 -11.79
CA LEU A 128 -6.84 -6.98 -12.33
C LEU A 128 -6.91 -7.36 -13.83
N ALA A 129 -8.00 -7.98 -14.27
CA ALA A 129 -8.21 -8.29 -15.69
C ALA A 129 -8.34 -7.00 -16.54
N ILE A 130 -9.07 -5.99 -16.03
CA ILE A 130 -9.16 -4.67 -16.64
C ILE A 130 -7.75 -4.02 -16.72
N ALA A 131 -6.98 -4.10 -15.64
CA ALA A 131 -5.61 -3.58 -15.61
C ALA A 131 -4.72 -4.25 -16.66
N PHE A 132 -4.75 -5.58 -16.78
CA PHE A 132 -3.95 -6.29 -17.78
C PHE A 132 -4.35 -5.94 -19.22
N LEU A 133 -5.64 -5.80 -19.52
CA LEU A 133 -6.11 -5.33 -20.84
C LEU A 133 -5.64 -3.90 -21.14
N TYR A 134 -5.71 -3.02 -20.15
CA TYR A 134 -5.22 -1.66 -20.28
C TYR A 134 -3.70 -1.62 -20.50
N PHE A 135 -2.92 -2.33 -19.71
CA PHE A 135 -1.47 -2.40 -19.86
C PHE A 135 -1.05 -3.05 -21.19
N GLN A 136 -1.76 -4.08 -21.64
CA GLN A 136 -1.52 -4.69 -22.95
C GLN A 136 -1.69 -3.67 -24.08
N ALA A 137 -2.72 -2.81 -23.99
CA ALA A 137 -3.00 -1.80 -25.01
C ALA A 137 -2.05 -0.60 -24.94
N GLN A 138 -1.63 -0.20 -23.74
CA GLN A 138 -0.70 0.93 -23.52
C GLN A 138 0.77 0.55 -23.70
N ALA A 139 1.09 -0.75 -23.59
CA ALA A 139 2.44 -1.31 -23.76
C ALA A 139 3.53 -0.57 -22.94
N PRO A 140 3.38 -0.41 -21.60
CA PRO A 140 4.44 0.18 -20.79
C PRO A 140 5.71 -0.69 -20.82
N ASP A 141 6.88 -0.08 -20.58
CA ASP A 141 8.16 -0.79 -20.52
C ASP A 141 8.21 -1.77 -19.35
N VAL A 142 7.51 -1.45 -18.26
CA VAL A 142 7.40 -2.27 -17.05
C VAL A 142 6.10 -2.02 -16.32
N VAL A 143 5.54 -3.08 -15.72
CA VAL A 143 4.36 -3.00 -14.85
C VAL A 143 4.74 -3.41 -13.43
N ILE A 144 4.42 -2.58 -12.44
CA ILE A 144 4.61 -2.89 -11.02
C ILE A 144 3.26 -3.27 -10.42
N LEU A 145 3.12 -4.52 -9.97
CA LEU A 145 1.91 -5.01 -9.34
C LEU A 145 2.06 -5.05 -7.82
N GLU A 146 1.17 -4.34 -7.12
CA GLU A 146 0.98 -4.48 -5.69
C GLU A 146 0.11 -5.71 -5.39
N VAL A 147 0.58 -6.59 -4.52
CA VAL A 147 -0.22 -7.70 -3.96
C VAL A 147 -1.35 -7.14 -3.09
N GLY A 148 -2.56 -7.59 -3.30
CA GLY A 148 -3.69 -7.20 -2.46
C GLY A 148 -3.55 -7.75 -1.05
N ILE A 149 -3.55 -9.07 -0.90
CA ILE A 149 -3.45 -9.75 0.41
C ILE A 149 -2.52 -10.98 0.30
N GLY A 150 -1.54 -11.05 1.20
CA GLY A 150 -0.64 -12.21 1.30
C GLY A 150 0.36 -12.28 0.15
N GLY A 151 0.15 -13.15 -0.81
CA GLY A 151 1.02 -13.34 -1.98
C GLY A 151 0.74 -14.65 -2.71
N ARG A 152 0.94 -15.81 -2.08
CA ARG A 152 0.81 -17.14 -2.70
C ARG A 152 -0.48 -17.34 -3.47
N TRP A 153 -1.60 -16.90 -2.90
CA TRP A 153 -2.94 -17.06 -3.44
C TRP A 153 -3.56 -15.74 -3.89
N ASP A 154 -2.77 -14.67 -3.90
CA ASP A 154 -3.21 -13.39 -4.44
C ASP A 154 -3.36 -13.48 -5.97
N TYR A 155 -4.41 -12.87 -6.50
CA TYR A 155 -4.71 -12.96 -7.93
C TYR A 155 -3.64 -12.31 -8.81
N THR A 156 -2.83 -11.38 -8.26
CA THR A 156 -1.66 -10.84 -8.96
C THR A 156 -0.56 -11.89 -9.19
N ASN A 157 -0.57 -12.99 -8.44
CA ASN A 157 0.49 -14.02 -8.51
C ASN A 157 0.38 -14.98 -9.73
N VAL A 158 -0.35 -14.57 -10.75
CA VAL A 158 -0.45 -15.27 -12.06
C VAL A 158 0.69 -14.91 -13.00
N ILE A 159 1.52 -13.93 -12.66
CA ILE A 159 2.64 -13.43 -13.47
C ILE A 159 3.98 -14.11 -13.13
N ASP A 160 4.97 -13.95 -14.03
CA ASP A 160 6.39 -14.26 -13.79
C ASP A 160 7.20 -12.96 -13.78
N PRO A 161 7.45 -12.33 -12.61
CA PRO A 161 8.13 -11.04 -12.53
C PRO A 161 9.64 -11.18 -12.75
N VAL A 162 10.28 -10.11 -13.28
CA VAL A 162 11.75 -9.99 -13.36
C VAL A 162 12.37 -9.97 -11.98
N ALA A 163 11.72 -9.30 -11.03
CA ALA A 163 12.11 -9.27 -9.62
C ALA A 163 10.87 -9.09 -8.75
N ALA A 164 10.95 -9.58 -7.51
CA ALA A 164 9.92 -9.39 -6.49
C ALA A 164 10.46 -8.62 -5.28
N ALA A 165 9.55 -7.99 -4.51
CA ALA A 165 9.90 -7.38 -3.23
C ALA A 165 8.96 -7.83 -2.11
N ILE A 166 9.52 -8.14 -0.93
CA ILE A 166 8.82 -8.37 0.32
C ILE A 166 9.21 -7.25 1.29
N VAL A 167 8.33 -6.26 1.43
CA VAL A 167 8.67 -5.00 2.13
C VAL A 167 8.75 -5.19 3.63
N THR A 168 7.66 -5.68 4.24
CA THR A 168 7.56 -5.95 5.68
C THR A 168 6.68 -7.17 5.94
N ILE A 169 6.86 -7.82 7.09
CA ILE A 169 5.97 -8.87 7.59
C ILE A 169 5.58 -8.55 9.03
N GLY A 170 4.30 -8.55 9.31
CA GLY A 170 3.71 -8.29 10.62
C GLY A 170 2.27 -8.82 10.67
N TYR A 171 1.63 -8.71 11.82
CA TYR A 171 0.26 -9.18 12.03
C TYR A 171 -0.75 -8.28 11.33
N ASP A 172 -1.39 -8.78 10.30
CA ASP A 172 -2.57 -8.24 9.63
C ASP A 172 -3.26 -9.35 8.84
N HIS A 173 -4.55 -9.19 8.53
CA HIS A 173 -5.36 -10.17 7.81
C HIS A 173 -5.28 -11.60 8.38
N MET A 174 -5.18 -11.74 9.70
CA MET A 174 -4.91 -13.00 10.39
C MET A 174 -5.97 -14.07 10.10
N ALA A 175 -7.21 -13.68 9.87
CA ALA A 175 -8.29 -14.59 9.47
C ALA A 175 -8.04 -15.30 8.13
N LEU A 176 -7.18 -14.73 7.25
CA LEU A 176 -6.85 -15.24 5.92
C LEU A 176 -5.43 -15.80 5.83
N LEU A 177 -4.48 -15.20 6.53
CA LEU A 177 -3.05 -15.49 6.39
C LEU A 177 -2.48 -16.34 7.52
N GLY A 178 -3.27 -16.61 8.56
CA GLY A 178 -2.83 -17.33 9.75
C GLY A 178 -2.51 -16.42 10.93
N SER A 179 -2.25 -17.04 12.08
CA SER A 179 -2.09 -16.37 13.38
C SER A 179 -0.62 -16.19 13.80
N THR A 180 0.33 -16.67 13.00
CA THR A 180 1.77 -16.61 13.28
C THR A 180 2.51 -15.87 12.18
N LEU A 181 3.65 -15.25 12.51
CA LEU A 181 4.53 -14.61 11.52
C LEU A 181 5.05 -15.59 10.47
N THR A 182 5.27 -16.84 10.84
CA THR A 182 5.67 -17.92 9.93
C THR A 182 4.60 -18.22 8.88
N GLU A 183 3.32 -18.30 9.26
CA GLU A 183 2.21 -18.51 8.32
C GLU A 183 2.07 -17.32 7.38
N ILE A 184 2.05 -16.09 7.92
CA ILE A 184 1.98 -14.86 7.12
C ILE A 184 3.16 -14.77 6.15
N ALA A 185 4.39 -15.10 6.61
CA ALA A 185 5.59 -15.14 5.78
C ALA A 185 5.48 -16.18 4.65
N THR A 186 4.92 -17.36 4.93
CA THR A 186 4.71 -18.42 3.93
C THR A 186 3.78 -17.95 2.80
N HIS A 187 2.73 -17.19 3.15
CA HIS A 187 1.86 -16.59 2.14
C HIS A 187 2.59 -15.54 1.30
N LYS A 188 3.36 -14.64 1.93
CA LYS A 188 4.07 -13.57 1.23
C LYS A 188 5.24 -14.10 0.38
N ALA A 189 6.01 -15.04 0.89
CA ALA A 189 7.09 -15.70 0.15
C ALA A 189 6.58 -16.44 -1.10
N GLY A 190 5.29 -16.72 -1.21
CA GLY A 190 4.67 -17.33 -2.39
C GLY A 190 4.75 -16.53 -3.69
N ILE A 191 5.21 -15.26 -3.65
CA ILE A 191 5.49 -14.47 -4.86
C ILE A 191 6.90 -14.69 -5.41
N ILE A 192 7.78 -15.34 -4.66
CA ILE A 192 9.13 -15.68 -5.11
C ILE A 192 9.00 -16.71 -6.24
N LYS A 193 9.71 -16.46 -7.36
CA LYS A 193 9.70 -17.36 -8.53
C LYS A 193 11.06 -17.99 -8.74
N PRO A 194 11.12 -19.18 -9.32
CA PRO A 194 12.41 -19.85 -9.59
C PRO A 194 13.37 -18.95 -10.36
N HIS A 195 14.60 -18.84 -9.85
CA HIS A 195 15.69 -18.06 -10.44
C HIS A 195 15.43 -16.54 -10.59
N ARG A 196 14.33 -16.00 -10.02
CA ARG A 196 14.03 -14.57 -10.03
C ARG A 196 14.49 -13.93 -8.73
N PRO A 197 15.22 -12.80 -8.76
CA PRO A 197 15.68 -12.14 -7.56
C PRO A 197 14.50 -11.63 -6.70
N VAL A 198 14.68 -11.73 -5.38
CA VAL A 198 13.77 -11.17 -4.40
C VAL A 198 14.49 -10.19 -3.48
N VAL A 199 13.97 -8.97 -3.41
CA VAL A 199 14.42 -7.90 -2.52
C VAL A 199 13.60 -7.93 -1.24
N VAL A 200 14.25 -7.89 -0.08
CA VAL A 200 13.58 -8.06 1.20
C VAL A 200 13.96 -6.93 2.15
N GLY A 201 12.95 -6.28 2.72
CA GLY A 201 13.13 -5.29 3.76
C GLY A 201 13.53 -5.92 5.11
N GLN A 202 13.46 -5.13 6.16
CA GLN A 202 13.73 -5.65 7.50
C GLN A 202 12.55 -6.48 7.99
N LEU A 203 12.79 -7.77 8.26
CA LEU A 203 11.77 -8.72 8.71
C LEU A 203 12.10 -9.29 10.09
N PRO A 204 11.08 -9.69 10.88
CA PRO A 204 11.29 -10.54 12.07
C PRO A 204 12.02 -11.85 11.71
N VAL A 205 12.79 -12.38 12.65
CA VAL A 205 13.66 -13.55 12.42
C VAL A 205 12.88 -14.76 11.89
N GLU A 206 11.72 -15.05 12.46
CA GLU A 206 10.86 -16.16 12.06
C GLU A 206 10.38 -16.02 10.61
N ALA A 207 10.04 -14.79 10.22
CA ALA A 207 9.60 -14.49 8.86
C ALA A 207 10.76 -14.54 7.87
N MET A 208 11.94 -14.02 8.23
CA MET A 208 13.14 -14.08 7.40
C MET A 208 13.55 -15.52 7.11
N THR A 209 13.50 -16.40 8.12
CA THR A 209 13.79 -17.83 7.96
C THR A 209 12.94 -18.49 6.86
N VAL A 210 11.64 -18.17 6.82
CA VAL A 210 10.73 -18.70 5.78
C VAL A 210 11.12 -18.17 4.39
N VAL A 211 11.43 -16.89 4.29
CA VAL A 211 11.83 -16.26 3.01
C VAL A 211 13.15 -16.84 2.50
N GLU A 212 14.14 -16.99 3.38
CA GLU A 212 15.44 -17.60 3.05
C GLU A 212 15.30 -19.04 2.55
N GLN A 213 14.52 -19.86 3.26
CA GLN A 213 14.26 -21.25 2.85
C GLN A 213 13.55 -21.30 1.49
N THR A 214 12.55 -20.43 1.27
CA THR A 214 11.83 -20.38 0.00
C THR A 214 12.73 -19.93 -1.14
N ALA A 215 13.54 -18.89 -0.95
CA ALA A 215 14.48 -18.41 -1.94
C ALA A 215 15.54 -19.48 -2.29
N GLN A 216 16.06 -20.18 -1.27
CA GLN A 216 17.01 -21.29 -1.48
C GLN A 216 16.38 -22.44 -2.28
N GLN A 217 15.16 -22.87 -1.94
CA GLN A 217 14.43 -23.94 -2.65
C GLN A 217 14.20 -23.61 -4.12
N LEU A 218 13.97 -22.32 -4.42
CA LEU A 218 13.69 -21.84 -5.77
C LEU A 218 14.94 -21.37 -6.51
N ALA A 219 16.14 -21.51 -5.91
CA ALA A 219 17.39 -20.96 -6.43
C ALA A 219 17.28 -19.47 -6.82
N SER A 220 16.52 -18.71 -6.04
CA SER A 220 16.23 -17.31 -6.22
C SER A 220 17.30 -16.45 -5.53
N PRO A 221 17.96 -15.52 -6.22
CA PRO A 221 18.86 -14.57 -5.58
C PRO A 221 18.13 -13.75 -4.52
N LEU A 222 18.69 -13.70 -3.30
CA LEU A 222 18.09 -13.02 -2.16
C LEU A 222 18.89 -11.78 -1.81
N LEU A 223 18.23 -10.61 -1.80
CA LEU A 223 18.81 -9.30 -1.49
C LEU A 223 18.12 -8.73 -0.24
N ARG A 224 18.80 -8.73 0.90
CA ARG A 224 18.25 -8.38 2.23
C ARG A 224 18.78 -7.03 2.70
N LEU A 225 17.85 -6.19 3.17
CA LEU A 225 18.23 -4.94 3.86
C LEU A 225 19.00 -5.28 5.14
N GLY A 226 20.16 -4.66 5.30
CA GLY A 226 21.09 -4.91 6.40
C GLY A 226 22.14 -6.00 6.13
N GLN A 227 22.08 -6.65 4.96
CA GLN A 227 23.07 -7.67 4.55
C GLN A 227 23.64 -7.39 3.15
N GLU A 228 22.89 -7.65 2.07
CA GLU A 228 23.33 -7.39 0.70
C GLU A 228 23.24 -5.90 0.32
N PHE A 229 22.32 -5.16 0.93
CA PHE A 229 22.23 -3.69 0.80
C PHE A 229 21.93 -3.04 2.14
N HIS A 230 22.30 -1.77 2.29
CA HIS A 230 22.20 -1.03 3.55
C HIS A 230 21.56 0.33 3.34
N ALA A 231 20.82 0.78 4.36
CA ALA A 231 20.24 2.13 4.40
C ALA A 231 20.26 2.71 5.81
N ARG A 232 20.34 4.02 5.85
CA ARG A 232 20.17 4.79 7.10
C ARG A 232 19.58 6.15 6.78
N SER A 233 18.95 6.78 7.77
CA SER A 233 18.55 8.18 7.68
C SER A 233 19.78 9.08 7.65
N GLY A 234 19.80 9.99 6.69
CA GLY A 234 20.83 11.04 6.60
C GLY A 234 20.46 12.30 7.38
N GLN A 235 19.20 12.45 7.79
CA GLN A 235 18.65 13.56 8.57
C GLN A 235 17.62 13.04 9.58
N PRO A 236 18.05 12.38 10.66
CA PRO A 236 17.14 11.96 11.72
C PRO A 236 16.40 13.17 12.32
N GLY A 237 15.11 13.00 12.64
CA GLY A 237 14.28 14.06 13.21
C GLY A 237 13.68 15.03 12.18
N ALA A 238 13.85 14.79 10.90
CA ALA A 238 13.19 15.54 9.84
C ALA A 238 11.98 14.77 9.30
N LEU A 239 10.80 15.41 9.27
CA LEU A 239 9.57 14.82 8.76
C LEU A 239 9.75 14.26 7.33
N PHE A 240 10.40 15.00 6.45
CA PHE A 240 10.88 14.54 5.16
C PHE A 240 12.36 14.18 5.28
N GLY A 241 12.61 12.88 5.37
CA GLY A 241 13.95 12.35 5.62
C GLY A 241 14.87 12.38 4.41
N GLN A 242 16.10 11.94 4.63
CA GLN A 242 17.09 11.71 3.58
C GLN A 242 17.57 10.27 3.65
N LEU A 243 17.49 9.55 2.53
CA LEU A 243 18.05 8.22 2.38
C LEU A 243 19.56 8.30 2.16
N GLN A 244 20.34 7.55 2.94
CA GLN A 244 21.71 7.14 2.60
C GLN A 244 21.70 5.64 2.32
N PHE A 245 21.95 5.26 1.07
CA PHE A 245 21.85 3.88 0.57
C PHE A 245 23.19 3.37 0.04
N GLN A 246 23.45 2.07 0.24
CA GLN A 246 24.55 1.32 -0.34
C GLN A 246 24.02 -0.05 -0.80
N GLY A 247 24.33 -0.43 -2.02
CA GLY A 247 23.92 -1.73 -2.58
C GLY A 247 24.87 -2.21 -3.68
N PRO A 248 24.67 -3.43 -4.20
CA PRO A 248 25.58 -4.06 -5.15
C PRO A 248 25.79 -3.23 -6.42
N ASP A 249 24.69 -2.70 -6.98
CA ASP A 249 24.72 -1.96 -8.26
C ASP A 249 24.88 -0.43 -8.07
N VAL A 250 24.70 0.06 -6.84
CA VAL A 250 24.84 1.47 -6.46
C VAL A 250 25.64 1.56 -5.15
N PRO A 251 26.95 1.72 -5.22
CA PRO A 251 27.84 1.70 -4.04
C PRO A 251 27.55 2.82 -3.03
N SER A 252 26.98 3.94 -3.49
CA SER A 252 26.57 5.05 -2.62
C SER A 252 25.53 5.92 -3.29
N LEU A 253 24.42 6.16 -2.61
CA LEU A 253 23.36 7.09 -3.02
C LEU A 253 22.90 7.89 -1.79
N THR A 254 22.84 9.21 -1.92
CA THR A 254 22.18 10.09 -0.94
C THR A 254 21.06 10.81 -1.67
N ALA A 255 19.82 10.67 -1.18
CA ALA A 255 18.62 11.24 -1.83
C ALA A 255 17.66 11.80 -0.79
N ALA A 256 17.06 12.97 -1.07
CA ALA A 256 15.91 13.45 -0.32
C ALA A 256 14.69 12.56 -0.62
N LEU A 257 13.80 12.41 0.34
CA LEU A 257 12.55 11.66 0.19
C LEU A 257 11.37 12.62 0.05
N GLY A 258 10.50 12.37 -0.92
CA GLY A 258 9.23 13.07 -1.10
C GLY A 258 8.12 12.54 -0.19
N LEU A 259 8.32 11.40 0.47
CA LEU A 259 7.38 10.83 1.43
C LEU A 259 7.90 11.03 2.86
N ALA A 260 7.00 11.46 3.75
CA ALA A 260 7.30 11.75 5.15
C ALA A 260 7.36 10.49 6.01
N GLY A 261 8.16 10.54 7.08
CA GLY A 261 8.28 9.52 8.12
C GLY A 261 9.53 8.64 8.01
N GLU A 262 10.12 8.31 9.16
CA GLU A 262 11.38 7.56 9.26
C GLU A 262 11.28 6.17 8.58
N TYR A 263 10.11 5.50 8.65
CA TYR A 263 9.87 4.21 7.99
C TYR A 263 9.98 4.28 6.47
N GLN A 264 9.86 5.47 5.87
CA GLN A 264 10.02 5.65 4.43
C GLN A 264 11.47 5.51 3.97
N VAL A 265 12.45 5.68 4.87
CA VAL A 265 13.87 5.40 4.57
C VAL A 265 14.07 3.93 4.23
N GLN A 266 13.43 3.02 4.98
CA GLN A 266 13.50 1.57 4.71
C GLN A 266 12.72 1.19 3.45
N ASN A 267 11.52 1.77 3.25
CA ASN A 267 10.75 1.58 2.03
C ASN A 267 11.52 2.06 0.79
N ALA A 268 12.17 3.23 0.87
CA ALA A 268 12.98 3.78 -0.20
C ALA A 268 14.20 2.89 -0.51
N ALA A 269 14.84 2.30 0.49
CA ALA A 269 15.94 1.37 0.29
C ALA A 269 15.49 0.12 -0.48
N VAL A 270 14.34 -0.46 -0.11
CA VAL A 270 13.75 -1.59 -0.84
C VAL A 270 13.40 -1.20 -2.28
N ALA A 271 12.82 -0.01 -2.49
CA ALA A 271 12.48 0.50 -3.81
C ALA A 271 13.73 0.72 -4.68
N VAL A 272 14.79 1.35 -4.14
CA VAL A 272 16.07 1.53 -4.86
C VAL A 272 16.66 0.19 -5.26
N GLN A 273 16.74 -0.77 -4.31
CA GLN A 273 17.28 -2.09 -4.61
C GLN A 273 16.42 -2.83 -5.66
N LEU A 274 15.10 -2.75 -5.58
CA LEU A 274 14.20 -3.36 -6.57
C LEU A 274 14.41 -2.78 -7.98
N VAL A 275 14.48 -1.45 -8.08
CA VAL A 275 14.70 -0.73 -9.33
C VAL A 275 16.06 -1.06 -9.93
N THR A 276 17.13 -1.01 -9.13
CA THR A 276 18.48 -1.32 -9.62
C THR A 276 18.61 -2.78 -10.05
N THR A 277 17.99 -3.71 -9.31
CA THR A 277 17.90 -5.12 -9.68
C THR A 277 17.20 -5.30 -11.05
N TYR A 278 16.09 -4.58 -11.27
CA TYR A 278 15.37 -4.58 -12.54
C TYR A 278 16.23 -4.02 -13.69
N LEU A 279 16.81 -2.83 -13.49
CA LEU A 279 17.63 -2.17 -14.52
C LEU A 279 18.83 -3.04 -14.92
N THR A 280 19.50 -3.66 -13.95
CA THR A 280 20.61 -4.60 -14.18
C THR A 280 20.12 -5.83 -14.96
N ALA A 281 18.99 -6.43 -14.58
CA ALA A 281 18.43 -7.61 -15.26
C ALA A 281 18.00 -7.30 -16.71
N GLN A 282 17.60 -6.07 -17.00
CA GLN A 282 17.22 -5.59 -18.34
C GLN A 282 18.39 -4.98 -19.13
N HIS A 283 19.60 -4.99 -18.58
CA HIS A 283 20.79 -4.36 -19.16
C HIS A 283 20.60 -2.86 -19.47
N LEU A 284 19.78 -2.17 -18.65
CA LEU A 284 19.52 -0.75 -18.74
C LEU A 284 20.51 0.04 -17.86
N PRO A 285 20.85 1.28 -18.22
CA PRO A 285 21.75 2.11 -17.43
C PRO A 285 21.12 2.51 -16.10
N ILE A 286 21.90 2.50 -15.03
CA ILE A 286 21.52 3.04 -13.73
C ILE A 286 22.04 4.48 -13.63
N ASP A 287 21.13 5.46 -13.70
CA ASP A 287 21.47 6.88 -13.48
C ASP A 287 21.12 7.28 -12.03
N PRO A 288 22.11 7.54 -11.15
CA PRO A 288 21.84 7.99 -9.80
C PRO A 288 21.07 9.32 -9.70
N ARG A 289 21.09 10.15 -10.75
CA ARG A 289 20.32 11.41 -10.78
C ARG A 289 18.84 11.13 -10.96
N ALA A 290 18.49 10.20 -11.85
CA ALA A 290 17.11 9.76 -12.06
C ALA A 290 16.53 9.12 -10.77
N LEU A 291 17.31 8.26 -10.09
CA LEU A 291 16.90 7.67 -8.81
C LEU A 291 16.61 8.76 -7.76
N LYS A 292 17.50 9.75 -7.62
CA LYS A 292 17.31 10.87 -6.68
C LYS A 292 16.08 11.71 -7.03
N THR A 293 15.88 12.01 -8.31
CA THR A 293 14.73 12.79 -8.79
C THR A 293 13.42 12.07 -8.48
N GLY A 294 13.31 10.79 -8.79
CA GLY A 294 12.12 10.01 -8.53
C GLY A 294 11.80 9.92 -7.03
N LEU A 295 12.80 9.67 -6.18
CA LEU A 295 12.61 9.63 -4.73
C LEU A 295 12.18 10.97 -4.13
N ALA A 296 12.70 12.08 -4.64
CA ALA A 296 12.38 13.41 -4.13
C ALA A 296 10.99 13.93 -4.57
N GLN A 297 10.52 13.50 -5.76
CA GLN A 297 9.28 14.00 -6.35
C GLN A 297 8.07 13.10 -6.11
N VAL A 298 8.27 11.88 -5.60
CA VAL A 298 7.19 10.93 -5.36
C VAL A 298 6.17 11.48 -4.35
N GLN A 299 4.89 11.31 -4.67
CA GLN A 299 3.77 11.58 -3.77
C GLN A 299 2.95 10.31 -3.58
N TRP A 300 2.43 10.09 -2.38
CA TRP A 300 1.57 8.96 -2.11
C TRP A 300 0.51 9.33 -1.07
N PRO A 301 -0.75 9.51 -1.47
CA PRO A 301 -1.82 9.94 -0.59
C PRO A 301 -1.97 9.07 0.67
N GLY A 302 -2.26 9.71 1.80
CA GLY A 302 -2.52 9.03 3.07
C GLY A 302 -1.30 8.34 3.70
N ARG A 303 -0.08 8.81 3.43
CA ARG A 303 1.17 8.36 4.08
C ARG A 303 1.92 9.56 4.64
N LEU A 304 1.50 10.02 5.83
CA LEU A 304 1.91 11.30 6.42
C LEU A 304 1.81 12.45 5.38
N GLU A 305 0.73 12.40 4.60
CA GLU A 305 0.44 13.39 3.56
C GLU A 305 0.17 14.75 4.20
N VAL A 306 0.92 15.76 3.81
CA VAL A 306 0.65 17.15 4.18
C VAL A 306 -0.52 17.65 3.34
N VAL A 307 -1.63 18.00 3.98
CA VAL A 307 -2.82 18.55 3.32
C VAL A 307 -3.07 20.01 3.63
N ASN A 308 -2.41 20.53 4.65
CA ASN A 308 -2.36 21.95 5.00
C ASN A 308 -1.04 22.26 5.70
N ASP A 309 -0.43 23.40 5.41
CA ASP A 309 0.87 23.80 5.97
C ASP A 309 0.72 24.65 7.26
N GLU A 310 -0.33 25.45 7.38
CA GLU A 310 -0.55 26.36 8.52
C GLU A 310 -2.06 26.40 8.92
N PRO A 311 -2.46 25.72 10.02
CA PRO A 311 -1.65 24.80 10.85
C PRO A 311 -1.27 23.54 10.07
N LEU A 312 -0.14 22.93 10.44
CA LEU A 312 0.29 21.68 9.79
C LEU A 312 -0.75 20.58 10.02
N MET A 313 -1.33 20.08 8.92
CA MET A 313 -2.30 18.99 8.95
C MET A 313 -1.77 17.80 8.14
N LEU A 314 -1.72 16.64 8.80
CA LEU A 314 -1.19 15.39 8.25
C LEU A 314 -2.29 14.33 8.17
N LEU A 315 -2.29 13.57 7.09
CA LEU A 315 -3.13 12.38 6.92
C LEU A 315 -2.24 11.13 6.87
N ASP A 316 -2.53 10.13 7.72
CA ASP A 316 -1.84 8.86 7.71
C ASP A 316 -2.79 7.67 7.78
N GLY A 317 -2.63 6.72 6.88
CA GLY A 317 -3.48 5.53 6.78
C GLY A 317 -3.00 4.34 7.60
N ALA A 318 -2.28 4.51 8.70
CA ALA A 318 -1.96 3.44 9.64
C ALA A 318 -3.26 2.82 10.18
N HIS A 319 -3.45 1.50 9.98
CA HIS A 319 -4.72 0.81 10.25
C HIS A 319 -4.53 -0.60 10.83
N ASN A 320 -3.30 -0.93 11.23
CA ASN A 320 -2.93 -2.15 11.91
C ASN A 320 -1.83 -1.85 12.94
N LEU A 321 -1.63 -2.74 13.89
CA LEU A 321 -0.68 -2.50 14.99
C LEU A 321 0.74 -2.16 14.50
N PRO A 322 1.37 -2.91 13.56
CA PRO A 322 2.70 -2.56 13.06
C PRO A 322 2.76 -1.21 12.35
N GLY A 323 1.68 -0.80 11.67
CA GLY A 323 1.58 0.51 11.01
C GLY A 323 1.52 1.65 12.03
N VAL A 324 0.71 1.48 13.08
CA VAL A 324 0.61 2.46 14.18
C VAL A 324 1.94 2.55 14.95
N GLN A 325 2.62 1.44 15.20
CA GLN A 325 3.94 1.46 15.84
C GLN A 325 4.97 2.25 15.03
N ALA A 326 4.99 2.08 13.69
CA ALA A 326 5.87 2.86 12.83
C ALA A 326 5.51 4.36 12.82
N LEU A 327 4.20 4.69 12.86
CA LEU A 327 3.73 6.07 13.00
C LEU A 327 4.17 6.66 14.36
N VAL A 328 3.93 5.97 15.46
CA VAL A 328 4.32 6.38 16.81
C VAL A 328 5.83 6.64 16.89
N GLN A 329 6.64 5.75 16.33
CA GLN A 329 8.08 5.97 16.26
C GLN A 329 8.44 7.25 15.51
N THR A 330 7.80 7.50 14.36
CA THR A 330 8.01 8.75 13.60
C THR A 330 7.61 9.98 14.42
N LEU A 331 6.44 9.97 15.09
CA LEU A 331 6.01 11.08 15.92
C LEU A 331 6.98 11.35 17.09
N GLN A 332 7.54 10.29 17.67
CA GLN A 332 8.53 10.39 18.74
C GLN A 332 9.89 10.93 18.28
N THR A 333 10.30 10.67 17.05
CA THR A 333 11.58 11.11 16.51
C THR A 333 11.52 12.45 15.82
N ASP A 334 10.49 12.66 14.99
CA ASP A 334 10.45 13.77 14.05
C ASP A 334 9.58 14.95 14.55
N LEU A 335 8.64 14.68 15.48
CA LEU A 335 7.67 15.65 15.99
C LEU A 335 7.58 15.68 17.52
N ALA A 336 8.63 15.23 18.23
CA ALA A 336 8.66 15.11 19.69
C ALA A 336 8.44 16.44 20.43
N ASP A 337 8.85 17.54 19.85
CA ASP A 337 8.84 18.89 20.45
C ASP A 337 7.55 19.67 20.10
N ARG A 338 6.57 19.04 19.43
CA ARG A 338 5.31 19.67 19.01
C ARG A 338 4.11 18.95 19.61
N GLU A 339 3.11 19.72 20.07
CA GLU A 339 1.83 19.15 20.49
C GLU A 339 1.02 18.70 19.26
N ILE A 340 0.42 17.53 19.35
CA ILE A 340 -0.30 16.87 18.25
C ILE A 340 -1.74 16.59 18.65
N TYR A 341 -2.68 17.14 17.92
CA TYR A 341 -4.10 16.82 18.02
C TYR A 341 -4.39 15.67 17.06
N LEU A 342 -4.66 14.51 17.64
CA LEU A 342 -4.78 13.24 16.91
C LEU A 342 -6.25 12.84 16.78
N LEU A 343 -6.82 13.00 15.60
CA LEU A 343 -8.18 12.56 15.28
C LEU A 343 -8.14 11.12 14.76
N VAL A 344 -8.76 10.20 15.53
CA VAL A 344 -8.63 8.75 15.30
C VAL A 344 -9.97 8.11 14.98
N GLY A 345 -10.02 7.37 13.86
CA GLY A 345 -11.13 6.52 13.46
C GLY A 345 -10.63 5.13 13.03
N ILE A 346 -11.02 4.06 13.71
CA ILE A 346 -10.54 2.69 13.47
C ILE A 346 -11.73 1.78 13.11
N LEU A 347 -11.52 0.81 12.21
CA LEU A 347 -12.53 -0.19 11.89
C LEU A 347 -12.66 -1.24 13.00
N ALA A 348 -13.88 -1.73 13.23
CA ALA A 348 -14.18 -2.71 14.29
C ALA A 348 -13.51 -4.08 14.10
N ASP A 349 -13.08 -4.42 12.89
CA ASP A 349 -12.38 -5.67 12.58
C ASP A 349 -10.87 -5.61 12.80
N LYS A 350 -10.34 -4.50 13.36
CA LYS A 350 -8.93 -4.28 13.67
C LYS A 350 -8.64 -4.43 15.17
N GLN A 351 -7.36 -4.49 15.53
CA GLN A 351 -6.90 -4.55 16.92
C GLN A 351 -6.93 -3.13 17.56
N ALA A 352 -8.13 -2.52 17.63
CA ALA A 352 -8.30 -1.11 17.97
C ALA A 352 -7.73 -0.77 19.37
N GLU A 353 -7.93 -1.64 20.37
CA GLU A 353 -7.41 -1.44 21.74
C GLU A 353 -5.87 -1.33 21.75
N LEU A 354 -5.18 -2.26 21.06
CA LEU A 354 -3.72 -2.25 20.98
C LEU A 354 -3.21 -1.01 20.22
N MET A 355 -3.89 -0.63 19.13
CA MET A 355 -3.55 0.57 18.37
C MET A 355 -3.73 1.84 19.20
N LEU A 356 -4.82 1.95 19.95
CA LEU A 356 -5.07 3.08 20.85
C LEU A 356 -4.03 3.13 21.99
N GLY A 357 -3.64 1.99 22.56
CA GLY A 357 -2.59 1.92 23.59
C GLY A 357 -1.25 2.48 23.09
N GLU A 358 -0.85 2.15 21.87
CA GLU A 358 0.36 2.72 21.25
C GLU A 358 0.26 4.24 21.07
N LEU A 359 -0.86 4.74 20.51
CA LEU A 359 -1.08 6.18 20.30
C LEU A 359 -1.13 6.94 21.63
N ALA A 360 -1.77 6.38 22.65
CA ALA A 360 -1.89 6.97 23.99
C ALA A 360 -0.55 7.01 24.76
N SER A 361 0.43 6.19 24.35
CA SER A 361 1.77 6.19 24.97
C SER A 361 2.57 7.48 24.70
N LEU A 362 2.16 8.26 23.70
CA LEU A 362 2.80 9.52 23.32
C LEU A 362 2.49 10.62 24.34
N LYS A 363 3.51 11.38 24.74
CA LYS A 363 3.39 12.40 25.80
C LYS A 363 2.85 13.74 25.31
N ASN A 364 2.91 13.98 24.02
CA ASN A 364 2.56 15.26 23.36
C ASN A 364 1.33 15.09 22.46
N VAL A 365 0.42 14.15 22.77
CA VAL A 365 -0.76 13.84 21.94
C VAL A 365 -2.06 14.09 22.70
N HIS A 366 -2.94 14.88 22.09
CA HIS A 366 -4.34 15.10 22.47
C HIS A 366 -5.22 14.21 21.61
N LEU A 367 -5.85 13.20 22.22
CA LEU A 367 -6.67 12.21 21.51
C LEU A 367 -8.11 12.67 21.32
N TYR A 368 -8.56 12.70 20.06
CA TYR A 368 -9.93 12.88 19.64
C TYR A 368 -10.42 11.62 18.94
N LEU A 369 -11.38 10.94 19.55
CA LEU A 369 -11.96 9.69 19.03
C LEU A 369 -13.22 10.01 18.26
N THR A 370 -13.37 9.40 17.08
CA THR A 370 -14.53 9.67 16.23
C THR A 370 -15.00 8.42 15.49
N HIS A 371 -16.19 8.54 14.90
CA HIS A 371 -16.78 7.54 14.02
C HIS A 371 -16.73 8.00 12.56
N PHE A 372 -16.76 7.05 11.64
CA PHE A 372 -16.89 7.26 10.21
C PHE A 372 -17.71 6.13 9.57
N ALA A 373 -18.23 6.34 8.35
CA ALA A 373 -19.19 5.43 7.74
C ALA A 373 -18.63 4.00 7.49
N GLY A 374 -17.30 3.87 7.32
CA GLY A 374 -16.67 2.62 6.95
C GLY A 374 -16.95 2.23 5.49
N PRO A 375 -16.26 1.19 4.97
CA PRO A 375 -16.40 0.77 3.56
C PRO A 375 -17.70 0.00 3.27
N SER A 376 -18.41 -0.47 4.27
CA SER A 376 -19.70 -1.16 4.15
C SER A 376 -20.36 -1.34 5.52
N GLN A 377 -21.64 -1.66 5.54
CA GLN A 377 -22.37 -1.97 6.78
C GLN A 377 -21.79 -3.16 7.56
N GLN A 378 -21.10 -4.10 6.88
CA GLN A 378 -20.42 -5.23 7.53
C GLN A 378 -19.06 -4.87 8.12
N ARG A 379 -18.54 -3.68 7.85
CA ARG A 379 -17.25 -3.19 8.37
C ARG A 379 -17.39 -1.75 8.89
N PRO A 380 -18.13 -1.56 9.99
CA PRO A 380 -18.29 -0.25 10.61
C PRO A 380 -17.01 0.19 11.32
N SER A 381 -16.94 1.47 11.70
CA SER A 381 -15.96 1.96 12.67
C SER A 381 -16.20 1.32 14.05
N ALA A 382 -15.12 1.14 14.82
CA ALA A 382 -15.19 0.68 16.21
C ALA A 382 -15.79 1.79 17.12
N ASP A 383 -16.43 1.35 18.21
CA ASP A 383 -16.67 2.23 19.36
C ASP A 383 -15.37 2.34 20.16
N LEU A 384 -14.66 3.45 19.95
CA LEU A 384 -13.34 3.66 20.55
C LEU A 384 -13.43 4.15 22.00
N ALA A 385 -14.58 4.70 22.41
CA ALA A 385 -14.78 5.26 23.74
C ALA A 385 -14.67 4.20 24.82
N ASP A 386 -15.37 3.08 24.62
CA ASP A 386 -15.35 1.97 25.56
C ASP A 386 -13.94 1.34 25.68
N LEU A 387 -13.22 1.25 24.55
CA LEU A 387 -11.87 0.69 24.50
C LEU A 387 -10.83 1.59 25.21
N MET A 388 -11.09 2.89 25.30
CA MET A 388 -10.17 3.84 25.96
C MET A 388 -10.32 3.89 27.48
N SER A 389 -11.37 3.33 28.06
CA SER A 389 -11.69 3.48 29.51
C SER A 389 -10.56 3.05 30.44
N ASP A 390 -9.80 2.02 30.06
CA ASP A 390 -8.72 1.44 30.84
C ASP A 390 -7.30 1.84 30.35
N ILE A 391 -7.20 2.66 29.30
CA ILE A 391 -5.92 3.09 28.73
C ILE A 391 -5.50 4.43 29.36
N PRO A 392 -4.35 4.50 30.06
CA PRO A 392 -3.90 5.74 30.66
C PRO A 392 -3.44 6.75 29.60
N THR A 393 -3.85 8.00 29.76
CA THR A 393 -3.46 9.13 28.89
C THR A 393 -2.95 10.31 29.69
N ARG A 394 -2.07 11.11 29.09
CA ARG A 394 -1.58 12.34 29.73
C ARG A 394 -2.62 13.45 29.74
N TYR A 395 -3.35 13.59 28.63
CA TYR A 395 -4.40 14.58 28.45
C TYR A 395 -5.78 13.92 28.46
N PRO A 396 -6.86 14.65 28.77
CA PRO A 396 -8.21 14.13 28.62
C PRO A 396 -8.46 13.64 27.18
N VAL A 397 -9.19 12.55 27.05
CA VAL A 397 -9.62 12.01 25.75
C VAL A 397 -10.94 12.67 25.36
N HIS A 398 -11.02 13.20 24.17
CA HIS A 398 -12.21 13.82 23.61
C HIS A 398 -12.96 12.83 22.71
N GLN A 399 -14.29 12.84 22.78
CA GLN A 399 -15.16 12.03 21.94
C GLN A 399 -15.98 12.95 21.05
N ALA A 400 -15.78 12.86 19.75
CA ALA A 400 -16.54 13.62 18.77
C ALA A 400 -17.59 12.72 18.08
N PRO A 401 -18.83 13.17 17.94
CA PRO A 401 -19.91 12.38 17.31
C PRO A 401 -19.62 12.07 15.83
N ASP A 402 -18.88 12.94 15.17
CA ASP A 402 -18.38 12.80 13.82
C ASP A 402 -17.03 13.52 13.69
N TRP A 403 -16.31 13.24 12.64
CA TRP A 403 -14.97 13.78 12.45
C TRP A 403 -14.99 15.29 12.10
N GLN A 404 -16.05 15.81 11.49
CA GLN A 404 -16.22 17.25 11.22
C GLN A 404 -16.29 18.03 12.53
N THR A 405 -17.11 17.55 13.46
CA THR A 405 -17.19 18.10 14.82
C THR A 405 -15.84 18.01 15.53
N GLY A 406 -15.15 16.87 15.44
CA GLY A 406 -13.83 16.70 16.03
C GLY A 406 -12.79 17.68 15.48
N LEU A 407 -12.73 17.89 14.16
CA LEU A 407 -11.86 18.89 13.55
C LEU A 407 -12.21 20.31 13.98
N TYR A 408 -13.51 20.63 14.07
CA TYR A 408 -13.94 21.94 14.55
C TYR A 408 -13.50 22.17 15.99
N GLU A 409 -13.70 21.24 16.91
CA GLU A 409 -13.28 21.34 18.32
C GLU A 409 -11.75 21.49 18.43
N ILE A 410 -10.99 20.74 17.67
CA ILE A 410 -9.53 20.86 17.57
C ILE A 410 -9.16 22.29 17.15
N SER A 411 -9.79 22.82 16.09
CA SER A 411 -9.50 24.16 15.57
C SER A 411 -9.78 25.29 16.55
N GLN A 412 -10.67 25.08 17.54
CA GLN A 412 -10.97 26.07 18.61
C GLN A 412 -9.97 25.99 19.77
N THR A 413 -9.23 24.89 19.89
CA THR A 413 -8.39 24.60 21.06
C THR A 413 -6.90 24.76 20.75
N MET A 414 -6.48 24.37 19.54
CA MET A 414 -5.09 24.34 19.14
C MET A 414 -4.50 25.73 18.84
N SER A 415 -3.18 25.83 18.98
CA SER A 415 -2.36 26.96 18.52
C SER A 415 -1.83 26.73 17.09
N ALA A 416 -1.43 27.79 16.40
CA ALA A 416 -1.03 27.72 14.98
C ALA A 416 0.24 26.88 14.73
N ASP A 417 1.10 26.74 15.73
CA ASP A 417 2.34 25.96 15.69
C ASP A 417 2.15 24.47 16.05
N GLU A 418 0.95 24.08 16.47
CA GLU A 418 0.60 22.70 16.78
C GLU A 418 0.18 21.93 15.53
N ILE A 419 0.03 20.62 15.65
CA ILE A 419 -0.20 19.72 14.51
C ILE A 419 -1.55 19.03 14.63
N ILE A 420 -2.26 18.93 13.52
CA ILE A 420 -3.39 18.02 13.37
C ILE A 420 -2.92 16.77 12.64
N LEU A 421 -3.16 15.59 13.22
CA LEU A 421 -2.92 14.32 12.55
C LEU A 421 -4.21 13.49 12.54
N ILE A 422 -4.59 12.99 11.37
CA ILE A 422 -5.79 12.18 11.15
C ILE A 422 -5.36 10.78 10.74
N THR A 423 -5.79 9.75 11.49
CA THR A 423 -5.30 8.39 11.29
C THR A 423 -6.27 7.29 11.78
N GLY A 424 -5.88 6.02 11.65
CA GLY A 424 -6.56 4.83 12.16
C GLY A 424 -7.22 3.98 11.08
N SER A 425 -7.52 4.54 9.91
CA SER A 425 -8.08 3.80 8.77
C SER A 425 -7.83 4.53 7.46
N LEU A 426 -7.43 3.79 6.41
CA LEU A 426 -7.36 4.35 5.05
C LEU A 426 -8.71 4.86 4.55
N TYR A 427 -9.81 4.21 4.92
CA TYR A 427 -11.17 4.64 4.53
C TYR A 427 -11.55 5.96 5.23
N PHE A 428 -11.19 6.09 6.49
CA PHE A 428 -11.40 7.33 7.24
C PHE A 428 -10.58 8.48 6.65
N VAL A 429 -9.30 8.25 6.44
CA VAL A 429 -8.39 9.22 5.81
C VAL A 429 -8.87 9.61 4.41
N SER A 430 -9.37 8.65 3.61
CA SER A 430 -9.95 8.91 2.30
C SER A 430 -11.17 9.83 2.38
N GLU A 431 -12.09 9.60 3.32
CA GLU A 431 -13.28 10.42 3.53
C GLU A 431 -12.91 11.87 3.87
N VAL A 432 -12.00 12.05 4.84
CA VAL A 432 -11.52 13.39 5.23
C VAL A 432 -10.77 14.09 4.08
N ARG A 433 -9.88 13.35 3.40
CA ARG A 433 -9.09 13.88 2.28
C ARG A 433 -9.95 14.40 1.13
N ASN A 434 -10.99 13.64 0.77
CA ASN A 434 -11.92 14.05 -0.27
C ASN A 434 -12.64 15.34 0.11
N PHE A 435 -13.11 15.45 1.34
CA PHE A 435 -13.76 16.67 1.81
C PHE A 435 -12.84 17.90 1.83
N LEU A 436 -11.56 17.73 2.16
CA LEU A 436 -10.61 18.84 2.22
C LEU A 436 -10.11 19.31 0.84
N LYS A 437 -10.26 18.50 -0.21
CA LYS A 437 -9.80 18.82 -1.58
C LYS A 437 -10.91 19.23 -2.54
N ASP A 438 -12.19 19.05 -2.15
CA ASP A 438 -13.36 19.55 -2.85
C ASP A 438 -13.61 21.04 -2.48
#